data_2b81ff941c7154c34cdf5b655c17854f
#
_entry.id   2b81ff941c7154c34cdf5b655c17854f
#
_cell.length_a   1.000
_cell.length_b   1.000
_cell.length_c   1.000
_cell.angle_alpha   90.00
_cell.angle_beta   90.00
_cell.angle_gamma   90.00
#
_symmetry.space_group_name_H-M   'P 1'
#
loop_
_entity.id
_entity.type
_entity.pdbx_description
1 polymer ?
#
loop_
_entity_poly.entity_id
_entity_poly.type
_entity_poly.pdbx_seq_one_letter_code
_entity_poly.pdbx_strand_id
1 'polypeptide(L)'
;MMTLYDELIARGLIAQVTNEEEIKNMINNGKATFYIGFDCTADSLHVGHFMALCLMKRLQMAGNKPIALIGDGTTLIGDPSGRTDMRQMLTEETIKHNAECFKRQMERFIDFSDGKALMLYNSEWLKPLNYIELLREVGACFSVNNMLRAECYKQRMEKGLSFLEFNYMIMQSYDFYYMFQHYGCNMQFGGNDQWSNMLGGTELIRRKLGKDAHAMTITLLLNSEGKKMGKTAKGAVWLDPNKTTPFEFYQYWRNVDDADVLKCIRMLTFLPLEEIDKMDSWQGEQLNKAKEILAYELTKMVHGEAEANQAQAAAKAVFGGSGEGVPTVEITKEDGNDILSLLVKSGLCASKSDARRNVQQGGVTANDSKVTDIAKTFTEAELRDGVVLKRGKKNFRKMLLK
;
A
#
# COMPACT_ATOMS: atom_id res chain seq x y z
N MET A 1 29.21 9.49 -9.10
CA MET A 1 28.28 8.71 -8.27
C MET A 1 26.91 9.32 -8.47
N MET A 2 25.87 8.53 -8.74
CA MET A 2 24.48 8.98 -8.92
C MET A 2 23.98 9.63 -7.63
N THR A 3 23.36 10.81 -7.71
CA THR A 3 22.77 11.45 -6.53
C THR A 3 21.46 10.78 -6.15
N LEU A 4 20.97 11.00 -4.90
CA LEU A 4 19.69 10.45 -4.48
C LEU A 4 18.54 10.92 -5.38
N TYR A 5 18.50 12.21 -5.71
CA TYR A 5 17.47 12.76 -6.60
C TYR A 5 17.48 12.10 -7.98
N ASP A 6 18.65 11.92 -8.54
CA ASP A 6 18.80 11.25 -9.86
C ASP A 6 18.38 9.77 -9.77
N GLU A 7 18.67 9.08 -8.65
CA GLU A 7 18.19 7.74 -8.40
C GLU A 7 16.65 7.68 -8.34
N LEU A 8 16.00 8.64 -7.66
CA LEU A 8 14.54 8.71 -7.60
C LEU A 8 13.93 8.92 -9.00
N ILE A 9 14.55 9.75 -9.84
CA ILE A 9 14.14 9.92 -11.25
C ILE A 9 14.31 8.62 -12.02
N ALA A 10 15.47 7.99 -11.96
CA ALA A 10 15.78 6.75 -12.69
C ALA A 10 14.86 5.60 -12.28
N ARG A 11 14.37 5.61 -11.03
CA ARG A 11 13.35 4.66 -10.53
C ARG A 11 11.94 5.02 -10.91
N GLY A 12 11.69 6.19 -11.50
CA GLY A 12 10.35 6.66 -11.89
C GLY A 12 9.48 7.08 -10.71
N LEU A 13 10.09 7.49 -9.59
CA LEU A 13 9.38 7.82 -8.35
C LEU A 13 8.88 9.26 -8.28
N ILE A 14 9.46 10.20 -9.03
CA ILE A 14 9.10 11.62 -8.99
C ILE A 14 8.02 11.93 -10.02
N ALA A 15 6.94 12.58 -9.61
CA ALA A 15 5.87 13.05 -10.49
C ALA A 15 5.85 14.59 -10.62
N GLN A 16 5.77 15.32 -9.50
CA GLN A 16 5.75 16.78 -9.47
C GLN A 16 6.61 17.29 -8.32
N VAL A 17 7.20 18.47 -8.50
CA VAL A 17 8.02 19.16 -7.49
C VAL A 17 7.72 20.66 -7.51
N THR A 18 7.79 21.32 -6.35
CA THR A 18 7.59 22.77 -6.25
C THR A 18 8.81 23.57 -6.69
N ASN A 19 10.01 23.10 -6.34
CA ASN A 19 11.29 23.72 -6.70
C ASN A 19 12.36 22.61 -6.79
N GLU A 20 12.74 22.27 -8.01
CA GLU A 20 13.63 21.14 -8.26
C GLU A 20 15.03 21.35 -7.65
N GLU A 21 15.62 22.52 -7.82
CA GLU A 21 17.00 22.80 -7.37
C GLU A 21 17.10 22.78 -5.83
N GLU A 22 16.12 23.38 -5.14
CA GLU A 22 16.09 23.37 -3.68
C GLU A 22 15.86 21.97 -3.14
N ILE A 23 14.95 21.22 -3.74
CA ILE A 23 14.67 19.83 -3.34
C ILE A 23 15.88 18.95 -3.55
N LYS A 24 16.56 19.05 -4.72
CA LYS A 24 17.84 18.35 -4.97
C LYS A 24 18.88 18.67 -3.91
N ASN A 25 19.05 19.95 -3.60
CA ASN A 25 20.02 20.38 -2.60
C ASN A 25 19.68 19.79 -1.21
N MET A 26 18.42 19.80 -0.83
CA MET A 26 18.01 19.27 0.49
C MET A 26 18.17 17.77 0.59
N ILE A 27 17.59 16.98 -0.31
CA ILE A 27 17.57 15.52 -0.17
C ILE A 27 18.93 14.88 -0.42
N ASN A 28 19.74 15.43 -1.35
CA ASN A 28 21.07 14.91 -1.64
C ASN A 28 22.08 15.15 -0.52
N ASN A 29 21.82 16.14 0.34
CA ASN A 29 22.71 16.52 1.45
C ASN A 29 22.18 16.11 2.83
N GLY A 30 21.11 15.31 2.91
CA GLY A 30 20.52 14.88 4.18
C GLY A 30 19.91 16.02 5.00
N LYS A 31 19.46 17.08 4.35
CA LYS A 31 18.92 18.30 5.01
C LYS A 31 17.39 18.34 5.03
N ALA A 32 16.72 17.39 4.39
CA ALA A 32 15.27 17.33 4.43
C ALA A 32 14.80 16.70 5.75
N THR A 33 14.01 17.47 6.50
CA THR A 33 13.07 16.92 7.47
C THR A 33 11.71 16.92 6.78
N PHE A 34 11.18 15.76 6.50
CA PHE A 34 10.02 15.62 5.63
C PHE A 34 8.94 14.75 6.25
N TYR A 35 7.69 14.95 5.83
CA TYR A 35 6.61 14.10 6.30
C TYR A 35 5.80 13.46 5.17
N ILE A 36 5.21 12.32 5.48
CA ILE A 36 4.12 11.70 4.73
C ILE A 36 2.99 11.42 5.72
N GLY A 37 1.76 11.82 5.37
CA GLY A 37 0.57 11.58 6.17
C GLY A 37 -0.11 10.26 5.82
N PHE A 38 -0.65 9.58 6.84
CA PHE A 38 -1.35 8.31 6.72
C PHE A 38 -2.65 8.36 7.52
N ASP A 39 -3.77 8.49 6.83
CA ASP A 39 -5.10 8.43 7.43
C ASP A 39 -5.44 6.99 7.86
N CYS A 40 -5.86 6.81 9.10
CA CYS A 40 -6.10 5.51 9.75
C CYS A 40 -7.45 4.90 9.36
N THR A 41 -7.72 4.74 8.07
CA THR A 41 -9.00 4.27 7.54
C THR A 41 -9.20 2.75 7.57
N ALA A 42 -8.19 1.99 7.99
CA ALA A 42 -8.20 0.54 8.15
C ALA A 42 -7.18 0.12 9.22
N ASP A 43 -7.31 -1.09 9.73
CA ASP A 43 -6.42 -1.70 10.73
C ASP A 43 -5.14 -2.32 10.13
N SER A 44 -4.82 -1.99 8.89
CA SER A 44 -3.56 -2.37 8.22
C SER A 44 -3.22 -1.41 7.10
N LEU A 45 -1.92 -1.20 6.88
CA LEU A 45 -1.37 -0.67 5.65
C LEU A 45 -1.54 -1.69 4.51
N HIS A 46 -1.56 -1.21 3.27
CA HIS A 46 -1.68 -2.04 2.07
C HIS A 46 -0.64 -1.62 1.01
N VAL A 47 -0.55 -2.35 -0.08
CA VAL A 47 0.40 -2.08 -1.18
C VAL A 47 0.38 -0.62 -1.67
N GLY A 48 -0.77 0.08 -1.61
CA GLY A 48 -0.84 1.51 -1.94
C GLY A 48 -0.01 2.41 -1.01
N HIS A 49 0.17 2.03 0.26
CA HIS A 49 1.03 2.75 1.22
C HIS A 49 2.50 2.30 1.14
N PHE A 50 2.72 1.09 0.62
CA PHE A 50 4.05 0.47 0.60
C PHE A 50 5.08 1.31 -0.15
N MET A 51 4.69 1.91 -1.27
CA MET A 51 5.58 2.78 -2.05
C MET A 51 6.01 4.02 -1.25
N ALA A 52 5.10 4.62 -0.48
CA ALA A 52 5.42 5.73 0.41
C ALA A 52 6.42 5.32 1.49
N LEU A 53 6.25 4.13 2.09
CA LEU A 53 7.19 3.57 3.06
C LEU A 53 8.57 3.30 2.44
N CYS A 54 8.63 2.77 1.21
CA CYS A 54 9.89 2.57 0.48
C CYS A 54 10.59 3.89 0.22
N LEU A 55 9.86 4.94 -0.16
CA LEU A 55 10.42 6.27 -0.33
C LEU A 55 10.97 6.83 0.99
N MET A 56 10.19 6.75 2.07
CA MET A 56 10.63 7.21 3.40
C MET A 56 11.92 6.51 3.83
N LYS A 57 11.98 5.19 3.68
CA LYS A 57 13.17 4.40 3.99
C LYS A 57 14.38 4.83 3.15
N ARG A 58 14.20 5.03 1.85
CA ARG A 58 15.25 5.45 0.93
C ARG A 58 15.83 6.81 1.28
N LEU A 59 14.96 7.77 1.58
CA LEU A 59 15.37 9.10 2.02
C LEU A 59 16.07 9.05 3.39
N GLN A 60 15.59 8.21 4.31
CA GLN A 60 16.23 8.03 5.62
C GLN A 60 17.63 7.42 5.49
N MET A 61 17.80 6.41 4.64
CA MET A 61 19.11 5.79 4.36
C MET A 61 20.12 6.80 3.80
N ALA A 62 19.66 7.86 3.13
CA ALA A 62 20.48 8.95 2.63
C ALA A 62 20.66 10.11 3.64
N GLY A 63 20.28 9.90 4.91
CA GLY A 63 20.50 10.86 5.98
C GLY A 63 19.39 11.89 6.20
N ASN A 64 18.29 11.82 5.42
CA ASN A 64 17.13 12.70 5.64
C ASN A 64 16.27 12.19 6.79
N LYS A 65 15.56 13.09 7.45
CA LYS A 65 14.75 12.78 8.65
C LYS A 65 13.27 12.65 8.31
N PRO A 66 12.70 11.44 8.28
CA PRO A 66 11.28 11.25 8.05
C PRO A 66 10.42 11.54 9.28
N ILE A 67 9.25 12.08 9.04
CA ILE A 67 8.13 12.19 9.98
C ILE A 67 6.99 11.34 9.42
N ALA A 68 6.63 10.27 10.10
CA ALA A 68 5.41 9.53 9.82
C ALA A 68 4.26 10.23 10.56
N LEU A 69 3.42 10.95 9.83
CA LEU A 69 2.26 11.62 10.40
C LEU A 69 1.06 10.68 10.39
N ILE A 70 0.64 10.28 11.56
CA ILE A 70 -0.60 9.52 11.75
C ILE A 70 -1.76 10.51 11.73
N GLY A 71 -2.59 10.41 10.69
CA GLY A 71 -3.75 11.27 10.47
C GLY A 71 -4.97 10.84 11.28
N ASP A 72 -4.83 10.69 12.59
CA ASP A 72 -5.92 10.27 13.47
C ASP A 72 -6.98 11.37 13.65
N GLY A 73 -6.58 12.64 13.63
CA GLY A 73 -7.48 13.79 13.60
C GLY A 73 -8.15 13.97 12.23
N THR A 74 -7.38 13.91 11.14
CA THR A 74 -7.91 14.07 9.77
C THR A 74 -8.77 12.91 9.34
N THR A 75 -8.56 11.69 9.86
CA THR A 75 -9.43 10.53 9.60
C THR A 75 -10.87 10.75 10.09
N LEU A 76 -11.08 11.56 11.12
CA LEU A 76 -12.44 11.94 11.58
C LEU A 76 -13.21 12.74 10.51
N ILE A 77 -12.50 13.42 9.62
CA ILE A 77 -13.06 14.25 8.55
C ILE A 77 -13.15 13.48 7.23
N GLY A 78 -12.05 12.85 6.82
CA GLY A 78 -11.91 12.06 5.62
C GLY A 78 -11.49 12.86 4.39
N ASP A 79 -10.35 12.46 3.80
CA ASP A 79 -9.79 13.04 2.58
C ASP A 79 -10.68 12.80 1.36
N PRO A 80 -11.16 13.85 0.66
CA PRO A 80 -11.94 13.72 -0.58
C PRO A 80 -11.10 13.40 -1.82
N SER A 81 -9.77 13.55 -1.75
CA SER A 81 -8.87 13.46 -2.90
C SER A 81 -8.95 12.09 -3.60
N GLY A 82 -9.11 12.11 -4.92
CA GLY A 82 -9.15 10.90 -5.76
C GLY A 82 -10.34 9.96 -5.48
N ARG A 83 -11.44 10.50 -4.95
CA ARG A 83 -12.68 9.75 -4.63
C ARG A 83 -13.90 10.38 -5.26
N THR A 84 -14.90 9.55 -5.48
CA THR A 84 -16.23 9.98 -5.95
C THR A 84 -17.26 10.05 -4.82
N ASP A 85 -17.04 9.32 -3.72
CA ASP A 85 -18.00 9.21 -2.61
C ASP A 85 -17.35 9.62 -1.28
N MET A 86 -18.16 10.13 -0.35
CA MET A 86 -17.73 10.50 1.00
C MET A 86 -17.19 9.26 1.74
N ARG A 87 -16.16 9.44 2.58
CA ARG A 87 -15.66 8.37 3.44
C ARG A 87 -16.68 8.03 4.52
N GLN A 88 -16.70 6.75 4.89
CA GLN A 88 -17.45 6.31 6.07
C GLN A 88 -16.81 6.92 7.32
N MET A 89 -17.62 7.50 8.19
CA MET A 89 -17.17 8.02 9.48
C MET A 89 -16.79 6.86 10.41
N LEU A 90 -15.60 6.93 10.96
CA LEU A 90 -15.09 5.96 11.93
C LEU A 90 -15.21 6.52 13.37
N THR A 91 -15.32 5.64 14.35
CA THR A 91 -15.24 6.03 15.76
C THR A 91 -13.80 6.33 16.18
N GLU A 92 -13.61 7.16 17.21
CA GLU A 92 -12.26 7.45 17.73
C GLU A 92 -11.54 6.19 18.23
N GLU A 93 -12.26 5.23 18.80
CA GLU A 93 -11.71 3.95 19.23
C GLU A 93 -11.17 3.14 18.05
N THR A 94 -11.94 3.07 16.96
CA THR A 94 -11.49 2.40 15.71
C THR A 94 -10.26 3.09 15.14
N ILE A 95 -10.24 4.42 15.09
CA ILE A 95 -9.10 5.20 14.59
C ILE A 95 -7.86 4.95 15.44
N LYS A 96 -7.99 4.97 16.76
CA LYS A 96 -6.89 4.67 17.69
C LYS A 96 -6.33 3.27 17.50
N HIS A 97 -7.21 2.27 17.37
CA HIS A 97 -6.80 0.90 17.06
C HIS A 97 -6.02 0.81 15.74
N ASN A 98 -6.54 1.44 14.70
CA ASN A 98 -5.91 1.46 13.37
C ASN A 98 -4.54 2.16 13.41
N ALA A 99 -4.43 3.27 14.14
CA ALA A 99 -3.18 4.00 14.33
C ALA A 99 -2.08 3.12 14.96
N GLU A 100 -2.43 2.36 16.01
CA GLU A 100 -1.51 1.42 16.64
C GLU A 100 -1.10 0.28 15.70
N CYS A 101 -2.01 -0.17 14.84
CA CYS A 101 -1.67 -1.14 13.79
C CYS A 101 -0.68 -0.56 12.76
N PHE A 102 -0.88 0.68 12.33
CA PHE A 102 0.01 1.38 11.40
C PHE A 102 1.40 1.55 12.00
N LYS A 103 1.47 2.01 13.26
CA LYS A 103 2.74 2.18 13.98
C LYS A 103 3.58 0.90 13.94
N ARG A 104 3.04 -0.23 14.38
CA ARG A 104 3.74 -1.52 14.39
C ARG A 104 4.24 -1.95 13.00
N GLN A 105 3.50 -1.61 11.95
CA GLN A 105 3.91 -1.94 10.57
C GLN A 105 4.99 -0.99 10.06
N MET A 106 4.90 0.31 10.37
CA MET A 106 5.90 1.31 9.96
C MET A 106 7.26 1.08 10.61
N GLU A 107 7.31 0.63 11.86
CA GLU A 107 8.54 0.30 12.59
C GLU A 107 9.40 -0.78 11.90
N ARG A 108 8.83 -1.55 10.98
CA ARG A 108 9.58 -2.51 10.14
C ARG A 108 10.35 -1.85 8.99
N PHE A 109 9.94 -0.65 8.60
CA PHE A 109 10.52 0.06 7.46
C PHE A 109 11.40 1.22 7.90
N ILE A 110 10.99 1.95 8.92
CA ILE A 110 11.56 3.22 9.35
C ILE A 110 12.23 3.00 10.71
N ASP A 111 13.46 3.48 10.82
CA ASP A 111 14.20 3.49 12.10
C ASP A 111 13.82 4.74 12.91
N PHE A 112 13.03 4.54 13.95
CA PHE A 112 12.60 5.60 14.87
C PHE A 112 13.54 5.76 16.08
N SER A 113 14.61 4.96 16.18
CA SER A 113 15.56 5.06 17.29
C SER A 113 16.32 6.38 17.25
N ASP A 114 16.73 6.86 18.43
CA ASP A 114 17.61 8.02 18.60
C ASP A 114 17.18 9.29 17.86
N GLY A 115 15.87 9.44 17.61
CA GLY A 115 15.32 10.61 16.90
C GLY A 115 15.66 10.67 15.41
N LYS A 116 16.07 9.53 14.79
CA LYS A 116 16.32 9.42 13.34
C LYS A 116 15.06 9.59 12.51
N ALA A 117 13.91 9.31 13.09
CA ALA A 117 12.59 9.58 12.55
C ALA A 117 11.65 10.00 13.68
N LEU A 118 10.53 10.62 13.32
CA LEU A 118 9.45 10.94 14.26
C LEU A 118 8.17 10.26 13.82
N MET A 119 7.34 9.87 14.80
CA MET A 119 5.96 9.47 14.58
C MET A 119 5.09 10.46 15.35
N LEU A 120 4.24 11.19 14.65
CA LEU A 120 3.40 12.24 15.20
C LEU A 120 1.93 11.95 14.91
N TYR A 121 1.04 12.45 15.76
CA TYR A 121 -0.40 12.30 15.66
C TYR A 121 -1.03 13.67 15.48
N ASN A 122 -1.71 13.92 14.37
CA ASN A 122 -2.25 15.26 14.11
C ASN A 122 -3.45 15.66 14.99
N SER A 123 -4.07 14.71 15.67
CA SER A 123 -5.07 15.01 16.70
C SER A 123 -4.50 15.84 17.86
N GLU A 124 -3.18 15.75 18.13
CA GLU A 124 -2.53 16.48 19.23
C GLU A 124 -2.63 18.00 19.05
N TRP A 125 -2.62 18.47 17.80
CA TRP A 125 -2.75 19.92 17.50
C TRP A 125 -4.07 20.30 16.82
N LEU A 126 -4.74 19.39 16.11
CA LEU A 126 -5.99 19.70 15.44
C LEU A 126 -7.18 19.74 16.39
N LYS A 127 -7.27 18.81 17.37
CA LYS A 127 -8.39 18.76 18.33
C LYS A 127 -8.45 19.98 19.25
N PRO A 128 -7.33 20.50 19.81
CA PRO A 128 -7.37 21.67 20.67
C PRO A 128 -7.56 23.00 19.93
N LEU A 129 -7.54 23.02 18.59
CA LEU A 129 -7.71 24.26 17.83
C LEU A 129 -9.05 24.93 18.12
N ASN A 130 -9.00 26.22 18.46
CA ASN A 130 -10.20 27.03 18.52
C ASN A 130 -10.69 27.34 17.09
N TYR A 131 -11.94 27.03 16.81
CA TYR A 131 -12.51 27.19 15.46
C TYR A 131 -12.47 28.65 14.96
N ILE A 132 -12.76 29.62 15.80
CA ILE A 132 -12.76 31.02 15.41
C ILE A 132 -11.33 31.51 15.13
N GLU A 133 -10.36 31.09 15.95
CA GLU A 133 -8.95 31.44 15.75
C GLU A 133 -8.43 30.79 14.47
N LEU A 134 -8.77 29.51 14.19
CA LEU A 134 -8.42 28.84 12.95
C LEU A 134 -8.96 29.59 11.73
N LEU A 135 -10.23 29.98 11.74
CA LEU A 135 -10.82 30.74 10.63
C LEU A 135 -10.14 32.11 10.42
N ARG A 136 -9.84 32.81 11.51
CA ARG A 136 -9.23 34.12 11.46
C ARG A 136 -7.77 34.07 10.99
N GLU A 137 -6.99 33.15 11.54
CA GLU A 137 -5.54 33.12 11.34
C GLU A 137 -5.12 32.28 10.13
N VAL A 138 -5.82 31.18 9.88
CA VAL A 138 -5.51 30.25 8.80
C VAL A 138 -6.49 30.39 7.64
N GLY A 139 -7.79 30.41 7.91
CA GLY A 139 -8.82 30.53 6.89
C GLY A 139 -8.66 31.78 6.01
N ALA A 140 -8.21 32.90 6.58
CA ALA A 140 -7.89 34.12 5.84
C ALA A 140 -6.80 33.94 4.76
N CYS A 141 -5.97 32.90 4.86
CA CYS A 141 -4.95 32.57 3.88
C CYS A 141 -5.49 31.74 2.69
N PHE A 142 -6.74 31.28 2.73
CA PHE A 142 -7.33 30.46 1.69
C PHE A 142 -8.42 31.20 0.93
N SER A 143 -8.40 31.06 -0.41
CA SER A 143 -9.46 31.56 -1.27
C SER A 143 -10.39 30.41 -1.64
N VAL A 144 -11.66 30.48 -1.28
CA VAL A 144 -12.68 29.48 -1.64
C VAL A 144 -12.71 29.24 -3.15
N ASN A 145 -12.62 30.32 -3.96
CA ASN A 145 -12.60 30.19 -5.42
C ASN A 145 -11.40 29.37 -5.93
N ASN A 146 -10.23 29.53 -5.30
CA ASN A 146 -9.05 28.76 -5.67
C ASN A 146 -9.16 27.30 -5.19
N MET A 147 -9.68 27.09 -3.99
CA MET A 147 -9.92 25.74 -3.45
C MET A 147 -10.89 24.97 -4.33
N LEU A 148 -12.00 25.56 -4.75
CA LEU A 148 -13.00 24.90 -5.62
C LEU A 148 -12.44 24.54 -7.01
N ARG A 149 -11.37 25.20 -7.47
CA ARG A 149 -10.67 24.83 -8.72
C ARG A 149 -9.69 23.67 -8.54
N ALA A 150 -9.34 23.34 -7.30
CA ALA A 150 -8.38 22.29 -7.01
C ALA A 150 -8.88 20.91 -7.48
N GLU A 151 -7.97 20.10 -8.04
CA GLU A 151 -8.30 18.80 -8.60
C GLU A 151 -8.90 17.85 -7.57
N CYS A 152 -8.46 17.95 -6.31
CA CYS A 152 -8.96 17.12 -5.21
C CYS A 152 -10.48 17.28 -4.96
N TYR A 153 -11.09 18.41 -5.35
CA TYR A 153 -12.52 18.67 -5.17
C TYR A 153 -13.38 18.42 -6.42
N LYS A 154 -12.81 18.47 -7.64
CA LYS A 154 -13.59 18.40 -8.88
C LYS A 154 -14.54 17.21 -8.94
N GLN A 155 -14.02 16.01 -8.68
CA GLN A 155 -14.83 14.78 -8.75
C GLN A 155 -15.92 14.72 -7.68
N ARG A 156 -15.65 15.32 -6.51
CA ARG A 156 -16.61 15.38 -5.41
C ARG A 156 -17.71 16.42 -5.64
N MET A 157 -17.39 17.54 -6.30
CA MET A 157 -18.37 18.57 -6.61
C MET A 157 -19.53 18.07 -7.48
N GLU A 158 -19.26 17.14 -8.39
CA GLU A 158 -20.29 16.53 -9.25
C GLU A 158 -21.34 15.73 -8.44
N LYS A 159 -20.93 15.15 -7.30
CA LYS A 159 -21.78 14.33 -6.43
C LYS A 159 -22.19 15.02 -5.12
N GLY A 160 -21.73 16.24 -4.90
CA GLY A 160 -21.99 17.02 -3.71
C GLY A 160 -20.85 16.93 -2.69
N LEU A 161 -19.95 17.93 -2.72
CA LEU A 161 -18.88 18.13 -1.74
C LEU A 161 -19.47 18.68 -0.43
N SER A 162 -19.27 17.98 0.68
CA SER A 162 -19.70 18.48 1.98
C SER A 162 -18.76 19.55 2.53
N PHE A 163 -19.28 20.43 3.40
CA PHE A 163 -18.45 21.41 4.11
C PHE A 163 -17.36 20.74 4.95
N LEU A 164 -17.66 19.56 5.51
CA LEU A 164 -16.71 18.75 6.26
C LEU A 164 -15.49 18.42 5.38
N GLU A 165 -15.71 17.79 4.22
CA GLU A 165 -14.66 17.39 3.27
C GLU A 165 -13.91 18.61 2.71
N PHE A 166 -14.61 19.72 2.50
CA PHE A 166 -14.00 20.98 2.00
C PHE A 166 -12.93 21.54 2.94
N ASN A 167 -13.05 21.31 4.24
CA ASN A 167 -12.07 21.75 5.23
C ASN A 167 -10.82 20.87 5.29
N TYR A 168 -10.82 19.68 4.66
CA TYR A 168 -9.68 18.76 4.75
C TYR A 168 -8.36 19.41 4.26
N MET A 169 -8.38 20.13 3.14
CA MET A 169 -7.20 20.84 2.63
C MET A 169 -6.62 21.83 3.65
N ILE A 170 -7.47 22.52 4.39
CA ILE A 170 -7.04 23.49 5.41
C ILE A 170 -6.36 22.77 6.56
N MET A 171 -6.90 21.63 7.00
CA MET A 171 -6.33 20.81 8.08
C MET A 171 -4.98 20.25 7.69
N GLN A 172 -4.84 19.65 6.50
CA GLN A 172 -3.55 19.13 6.01
C GLN A 172 -2.52 20.26 5.81
N SER A 173 -2.97 21.44 5.38
CA SER A 173 -2.08 22.59 5.27
C SER A 173 -1.61 23.08 6.65
N TYR A 174 -2.49 23.03 7.64
CA TYR A 174 -2.15 23.34 9.03
C TYR A 174 -1.19 22.32 9.64
N ASP A 175 -1.32 21.02 9.33
CA ASP A 175 -0.36 19.99 9.72
C ASP A 175 1.05 20.35 9.26
N PHE A 176 1.21 20.72 7.98
CA PHE A 176 2.52 21.12 7.46
C PHE A 176 3.05 22.38 8.15
N TYR A 177 2.21 23.41 8.29
CA TYR A 177 2.57 24.65 8.98
C TYR A 177 2.98 24.42 10.43
N TYR A 178 2.25 23.59 11.18
CA TYR A 178 2.56 23.22 12.56
C TYR A 178 3.90 22.48 12.65
N MET A 179 4.08 21.45 11.83
CA MET A 179 5.33 20.67 11.83
C MET A 179 6.53 21.47 11.33
N PHE A 180 6.33 22.43 10.43
CA PHE A 180 7.39 23.36 10.03
C PHE A 180 7.91 24.17 11.21
N GLN A 181 7.01 24.69 12.05
CA GLN A 181 7.38 25.51 13.21
C GLN A 181 7.97 24.71 14.37
N HIS A 182 7.41 23.54 14.66
CA HIS A 182 7.73 22.79 15.87
C HIS A 182 8.75 21.67 15.67
N TYR A 183 8.87 21.15 14.46
CA TYR A 183 9.73 20.00 14.16
C TYR A 183 10.74 20.26 13.03
N GLY A 184 10.78 21.47 12.49
CA GLY A 184 11.66 21.81 11.39
C GLY A 184 11.34 21.10 10.07
N CYS A 185 10.09 20.62 9.91
CA CYS A 185 9.64 19.92 8.72
C CYS A 185 9.60 20.89 7.52
N ASN A 186 10.52 20.73 6.59
CA ASN A 186 10.68 21.62 5.43
C ASN A 186 10.18 21.03 4.11
N MET A 187 9.77 19.73 4.11
CA MET A 187 9.25 19.06 2.92
C MET A 187 8.03 18.19 3.22
N GLN A 188 7.12 18.14 2.26
CA GLN A 188 6.01 17.18 2.24
C GLN A 188 6.12 16.26 1.03
N PHE A 189 5.90 14.97 1.25
CA PHE A 189 5.74 13.99 0.18
C PHE A 189 4.35 13.38 0.22
N GLY A 190 3.82 13.02 -0.94
CA GLY A 190 2.52 12.38 -1.05
C GLY A 190 2.28 11.80 -2.43
N GLY A 191 1.17 11.11 -2.63
CA GLY A 191 0.72 10.69 -3.95
C GLY A 191 0.35 11.88 -4.83
N ASN A 192 0.33 11.68 -6.15
CA ASN A 192 0.03 12.76 -7.09
C ASN A 192 -1.39 13.33 -6.90
N ASP A 193 -2.30 12.57 -6.33
CA ASP A 193 -3.65 13.01 -5.94
C ASP A 193 -3.66 14.01 -4.77
N GLN A 194 -2.55 14.13 -4.02
CA GLN A 194 -2.38 15.03 -2.88
C GLN A 194 -1.80 16.40 -3.26
N TRP A 195 -1.43 16.62 -4.53
CA TRP A 195 -0.71 17.82 -4.95
C TRP A 195 -1.36 19.12 -4.50
N SER A 196 -2.68 19.26 -4.69
CA SER A 196 -3.41 20.49 -4.29
C SER A 196 -3.38 20.73 -2.79
N ASN A 197 -3.52 19.67 -1.98
CA ASN A 197 -3.44 19.78 -0.52
C ASN A 197 -2.04 20.18 -0.07
N MET A 198 -1.00 19.62 -0.70
CA MET A 198 0.40 19.93 -0.40
C MET A 198 0.76 21.38 -0.72
N LEU A 199 0.30 21.88 -1.85
CA LEU A 199 0.47 23.30 -2.21
C LEU A 199 -0.23 24.25 -1.23
N GLY A 200 -1.37 23.85 -0.66
CA GLY A 200 -2.03 24.61 0.40
C GLY A 200 -1.11 24.81 1.60
N GLY A 201 -0.36 23.78 1.99
CA GLY A 201 0.60 23.85 3.10
C GLY A 201 1.80 24.73 2.81
N THR A 202 2.42 24.59 1.62
CA THR A 202 3.55 25.43 1.22
C THR A 202 3.15 26.92 1.15
N GLU A 203 1.96 27.21 0.61
CA GLU A 203 1.44 28.58 0.52
C GLU A 203 1.10 29.17 1.90
N LEU A 204 0.55 28.37 2.81
CA LEU A 204 0.26 28.80 4.18
C LEU A 204 1.56 29.19 4.91
N ILE A 205 2.61 28.38 4.81
CA ILE A 205 3.92 28.65 5.39
C ILE A 205 4.50 29.95 4.81
N ARG A 206 4.44 30.11 3.50
CA ARG A 206 4.92 31.33 2.81
C ARG A 206 4.17 32.58 3.29
N ARG A 207 2.84 32.52 3.39
CA ARG A 207 2.01 33.65 3.79
C ARG A 207 2.19 34.05 5.26
N LYS A 208 2.27 33.05 6.14
CA LYS A 208 2.32 33.27 7.60
C LYS A 208 3.73 33.56 8.09
N LEU A 209 4.76 32.96 7.51
CA LEU A 209 6.12 32.98 8.03
C LEU A 209 7.11 33.69 7.08
N GLY A 210 6.72 33.98 5.83
CA GLY A 210 7.65 34.52 4.83
C GLY A 210 8.79 33.53 4.51
N LYS A 211 8.59 32.22 4.68
CA LYS A 211 9.58 31.19 4.47
C LYS A 211 9.11 30.20 3.39
N ASP A 212 10.05 29.53 2.76
CA ASP A 212 9.77 28.52 1.76
C ASP A 212 9.74 27.12 2.40
N ALA A 213 8.77 26.33 1.97
CA ALA A 213 8.68 24.89 2.23
C ALA A 213 8.35 24.20 0.91
N HIS A 214 8.73 22.95 0.78
CA HIS A 214 8.72 22.27 -0.50
C HIS A 214 7.81 21.03 -0.49
N ALA A 215 7.31 20.69 -1.67
CA ALA A 215 6.46 19.52 -1.87
C ALA A 215 6.94 18.74 -3.08
N MET A 216 6.90 17.41 -2.97
CA MET A 216 7.19 16.48 -4.04
C MET A 216 6.15 15.36 -4.05
N THR A 217 5.53 15.11 -5.20
CA THR A 217 4.64 13.96 -5.35
C THR A 217 5.36 12.77 -5.94
N ILE A 218 4.95 11.59 -5.49
CA ILE A 218 5.40 10.32 -6.03
C ILE A 218 4.41 9.80 -7.07
N THR A 219 4.97 9.16 -8.10
CA THR A 219 4.19 8.51 -9.15
C THR A 219 3.29 7.44 -8.53
N LEU A 220 2.02 7.41 -8.93
CA LEU A 220 1.11 6.35 -8.49
C LEU A 220 1.53 5.00 -9.08
N LEU A 221 1.45 3.96 -8.26
CA LEU A 221 1.72 2.60 -8.70
C LEU A 221 0.50 2.07 -9.49
N LEU A 222 0.55 2.25 -10.79
CA LEU A 222 -0.48 1.79 -11.73
C LEU A 222 0.05 0.58 -12.51
N ASN A 223 -0.85 -0.36 -12.85
CA ASN A 223 -0.53 -1.41 -13.80
C ASN A 223 -0.58 -0.88 -15.25
N SER A 224 -0.22 -1.72 -16.23
CA SER A 224 -0.22 -1.40 -17.66
C SER A 224 -1.59 -0.99 -18.21
N GLU A 225 -2.69 -1.34 -17.52
CA GLU A 225 -4.06 -0.91 -17.86
C GLU A 225 -4.43 0.43 -17.19
N GLY A 226 -3.52 1.09 -16.48
CA GLY A 226 -3.78 2.36 -15.76
C GLY A 226 -4.56 2.20 -14.45
N LYS A 227 -4.72 0.98 -13.93
CA LYS A 227 -5.42 0.73 -12.65
C LYS A 227 -4.45 0.76 -11.48
N LYS A 228 -4.87 1.31 -10.33
CA LYS A 228 -4.07 1.31 -9.09
C LYS A 228 -3.77 -0.13 -8.67
N MET A 229 -2.48 -0.47 -8.49
CA MET A 229 -2.04 -1.77 -8.00
C MET A 229 -2.34 -1.94 -6.50
N GLY A 230 -2.28 -3.19 -6.03
CA GLY A 230 -2.60 -3.51 -4.63
C GLY A 230 -4.08 -3.74 -4.35
N LYS A 231 -4.92 -3.80 -5.39
CA LYS A 231 -6.32 -4.22 -5.30
C LYS A 231 -6.54 -5.48 -6.12
N THR A 232 -7.25 -6.42 -5.55
CA THR A 232 -7.67 -7.68 -6.20
C THR A 232 -9.18 -7.78 -6.17
N ALA A 233 -9.75 -8.78 -6.82
CA ALA A 233 -11.19 -9.08 -6.69
C ALA A 233 -11.63 -9.39 -5.25
N LYS A 234 -10.66 -9.76 -4.37
CA LYS A 234 -10.88 -10.03 -2.94
C LYS A 234 -10.65 -8.79 -2.04
N GLY A 235 -10.31 -7.63 -2.60
CA GLY A 235 -10.02 -6.40 -1.86
C GLY A 235 -8.54 -5.98 -1.92
N ALA A 236 -8.09 -5.22 -0.93
CA ALA A 236 -6.72 -4.75 -0.86
C ALA A 236 -5.73 -5.88 -0.54
N VAL A 237 -4.50 -5.75 -1.05
CA VAL A 237 -3.36 -6.57 -0.63
C VAL A 237 -2.71 -5.88 0.57
N TRP A 238 -2.89 -6.50 1.74
CA TRP A 238 -2.50 -5.94 3.03
C TRP A 238 -1.05 -6.27 3.38
N LEU A 239 -0.42 -5.42 4.20
CA LEU A 239 0.90 -5.69 4.77
C LEU A 239 0.82 -6.52 6.07
N ASP A 240 -0.36 -6.65 6.66
CA ASP A 240 -0.60 -7.52 7.82
C ASP A 240 -0.67 -8.99 7.37
N PRO A 241 0.18 -9.89 7.91
CA PRO A 241 0.18 -11.30 7.56
C PRO A 241 -1.11 -12.05 7.92
N ASN A 242 -1.91 -11.52 8.86
CA ASN A 242 -3.21 -12.10 9.22
C ASN A 242 -4.31 -11.77 8.20
N LYS A 243 -4.12 -10.73 7.37
CA LYS A 243 -5.07 -10.32 6.32
C LYS A 243 -4.67 -10.77 4.93
N THR A 244 -3.39 -10.72 4.63
CA THR A 244 -2.77 -11.26 3.41
C THR A 244 -1.55 -12.05 3.87
N THR A 245 -1.63 -13.36 3.81
CA THR A 245 -0.51 -14.22 4.24
C THR A 245 0.75 -13.93 3.43
N PRO A 246 1.96 -14.19 3.96
CA PRO A 246 3.22 -14.00 3.23
C PRO A 246 3.23 -14.74 1.87
N PHE A 247 2.62 -15.93 1.81
CA PHE A 247 2.47 -16.66 0.56
C PHE A 247 1.54 -15.95 -0.43
N GLU A 248 0.38 -15.45 0.02
CA GLU A 248 -0.54 -14.69 -0.86
C GLU A 248 0.09 -13.38 -1.34
N PHE A 249 0.84 -12.70 -0.45
CA PHE A 249 1.60 -11.51 -0.79
C PHE A 249 2.68 -11.81 -1.84
N TYR A 250 3.45 -12.89 -1.66
CA TYR A 250 4.43 -13.39 -2.63
C TYR A 250 3.76 -13.71 -3.98
N GLN A 251 2.64 -14.44 -3.95
CA GLN A 251 1.92 -14.82 -5.16
C GLN A 251 1.32 -13.61 -5.90
N TYR A 252 0.90 -12.58 -5.18
CA TYR A 252 0.44 -11.35 -5.81
C TYR A 252 1.53 -10.75 -6.71
N TRP A 253 2.75 -10.61 -6.19
CA TRP A 253 3.88 -10.04 -6.94
C TRP A 253 4.44 -11.00 -8.00
N ARG A 254 4.42 -12.29 -7.72
CA ARG A 254 4.82 -13.34 -8.68
C ARG A 254 3.92 -13.39 -9.92
N ASN A 255 2.68 -12.88 -9.79
CA ASN A 255 1.65 -12.89 -10.82
C ASN A 255 1.38 -11.53 -11.47
N VAL A 256 2.24 -10.53 -11.28
CA VAL A 256 2.14 -9.26 -12.03
C VAL A 256 2.36 -9.51 -13.52
N ASP A 257 1.81 -8.64 -14.36
CA ASP A 257 1.96 -8.76 -15.80
C ASP A 257 3.43 -8.51 -16.23
N ASP A 258 3.83 -9.12 -17.34
CA ASP A 258 5.19 -8.98 -17.87
C ASP A 258 5.56 -7.52 -18.13
N ALA A 259 4.58 -6.73 -18.60
CA ALA A 259 4.75 -5.30 -18.86
C ALA A 259 4.99 -4.46 -17.58
N ASP A 260 4.64 -4.98 -16.40
CA ASP A 260 4.70 -4.24 -15.13
C ASP A 260 5.88 -4.64 -14.24
N VAL A 261 6.46 -5.83 -14.44
CA VAL A 261 7.41 -6.41 -13.48
C VAL A 261 8.66 -5.55 -13.28
N LEU A 262 9.31 -5.08 -14.36
CA LEU A 262 10.53 -4.29 -14.26
C LEU A 262 10.28 -2.91 -13.67
N LYS A 263 9.14 -2.29 -13.99
CA LYS A 263 8.68 -1.06 -13.35
C LYS A 263 8.51 -1.25 -11.84
N CYS A 264 7.86 -2.33 -11.41
CA CYS A 264 7.68 -2.63 -9.99
C CYS A 264 9.02 -2.88 -9.29
N ILE A 265 9.96 -3.57 -9.93
CA ILE A 265 11.32 -3.78 -9.40
C ILE A 265 12.02 -2.43 -9.19
N ARG A 266 12.00 -1.52 -10.20
CA ARG A 266 12.62 -0.19 -10.09
C ARG A 266 12.04 0.63 -8.95
N MET A 267 10.72 0.70 -8.87
CA MET A 267 10.03 1.58 -7.92
C MET A 267 10.08 1.08 -6.49
N LEU A 268 9.96 -0.23 -6.27
CA LEU A 268 9.66 -0.80 -4.96
C LEU A 268 10.85 -1.52 -4.30
N THR A 269 11.84 -1.99 -5.06
CA THR A 269 12.98 -2.71 -4.48
C THR A 269 14.17 -1.80 -4.18
N PHE A 270 15.10 -2.28 -3.36
CA PHE A 270 16.37 -1.62 -3.06
C PHE A 270 17.54 -2.23 -3.84
N LEU A 271 17.26 -3.01 -4.88
CA LEU A 271 18.28 -3.55 -5.77
C LEU A 271 19.03 -2.40 -6.48
N PRO A 272 20.35 -2.54 -6.71
CA PRO A 272 21.12 -1.58 -7.49
C PRO A 272 20.53 -1.38 -8.89
N LEU A 273 20.49 -0.13 -9.37
CA LEU A 273 19.95 0.16 -10.71
C LEU A 273 20.71 -0.57 -11.81
N GLU A 274 22.04 -0.72 -11.67
CA GLU A 274 22.87 -1.46 -12.65
C GLU A 274 22.46 -2.94 -12.77
N GLU A 275 21.92 -3.54 -11.72
CA GLU A 275 21.36 -4.90 -11.77
C GLU A 275 20.01 -4.92 -12.46
N ILE A 276 19.16 -3.92 -12.18
CA ILE A 276 17.86 -3.81 -12.81
C ILE A 276 17.99 -3.49 -14.29
N ASP A 277 18.91 -2.61 -14.69
CA ASP A 277 19.16 -2.23 -16.08
C ASP A 277 19.57 -3.43 -16.95
N LYS A 278 20.28 -4.42 -16.37
CA LYS A 278 20.57 -5.68 -17.06
C LYS A 278 19.31 -6.49 -17.37
N MET A 279 18.24 -6.29 -16.59
CA MET A 279 16.97 -6.99 -16.80
C MET A 279 16.11 -6.35 -17.91
N ASP A 280 16.42 -5.13 -18.37
CA ASP A 280 15.63 -4.44 -19.41
C ASP A 280 15.62 -5.20 -20.76
N SER A 281 16.63 -6.02 -21.01
CA SER A 281 16.68 -6.89 -22.18
C SER A 281 15.97 -8.24 -22.01
N TRP A 282 15.45 -8.54 -20.81
CA TRP A 282 14.83 -9.84 -20.50
C TRP A 282 13.48 -10.00 -21.17
N GLN A 283 13.24 -11.20 -21.72
CA GLN A 283 12.01 -11.57 -22.39
C GLN A 283 11.58 -13.01 -22.03
N GLY A 284 10.31 -13.34 -22.23
CA GLY A 284 9.78 -14.67 -22.05
C GLY A 284 10.07 -15.27 -20.66
N GLU A 285 10.79 -16.38 -20.61
CA GLU A 285 11.10 -17.06 -19.34
C GLU A 285 11.96 -16.22 -18.38
N GLN A 286 12.78 -15.31 -18.87
CA GLN A 286 13.59 -14.42 -18.03
C GLN A 286 12.69 -13.47 -17.22
N LEU A 287 11.55 -13.02 -17.76
CA LEU A 287 10.58 -12.22 -17.01
C LEU A 287 9.97 -13.01 -15.85
N ASN A 288 9.82 -14.33 -15.97
CA ASN A 288 9.43 -15.16 -14.84
C ASN A 288 10.44 -15.12 -13.69
N LYS A 289 11.76 -15.09 -14.02
CA LYS A 289 12.81 -14.89 -13.03
C LYS A 289 12.73 -13.49 -12.39
N ALA A 290 12.48 -12.45 -13.18
CA ALA A 290 12.26 -11.09 -12.66
C ALA A 290 11.07 -11.04 -11.68
N LYS A 291 9.97 -11.72 -11.98
CA LYS A 291 8.82 -11.84 -11.07
C LYS A 291 9.15 -12.58 -9.78
N GLU A 292 10.02 -13.59 -9.83
CA GLU A 292 10.51 -14.28 -8.61
C GLU A 292 11.35 -13.34 -7.76
N ILE A 293 12.26 -12.57 -8.36
CA ILE A 293 13.09 -11.57 -7.68
C ILE A 293 12.17 -10.52 -7.03
N LEU A 294 11.23 -9.95 -7.79
CA LEU A 294 10.27 -8.97 -7.26
C LEU A 294 9.51 -9.52 -6.06
N ALA A 295 8.90 -10.70 -6.21
CA ALA A 295 8.08 -11.31 -5.16
C ALA A 295 8.92 -11.62 -3.91
N TYR A 296 10.14 -12.12 -4.08
CA TYR A 296 11.04 -12.41 -2.98
C TYR A 296 11.45 -11.14 -2.23
N GLU A 297 11.98 -10.14 -2.94
CA GLU A 297 12.46 -8.89 -2.33
C GLU A 297 11.36 -8.16 -1.57
N LEU A 298 10.15 -8.06 -2.13
CA LEU A 298 9.05 -7.38 -1.48
C LEU A 298 8.49 -8.18 -0.29
N THR A 299 8.42 -9.51 -0.39
CA THR A 299 7.99 -10.36 0.74
C THR A 299 9.01 -10.31 1.87
N LYS A 300 10.31 -10.37 1.54
CA LYS A 300 11.40 -10.20 2.51
C LYS A 300 11.32 -8.86 3.25
N MET A 301 11.03 -7.79 2.53
CA MET A 301 10.93 -6.44 3.11
C MET A 301 9.73 -6.29 4.05
N VAL A 302 8.59 -6.88 3.71
CA VAL A 302 7.34 -6.74 4.48
C VAL A 302 7.25 -7.77 5.62
N HIS A 303 7.60 -9.02 5.35
CA HIS A 303 7.35 -10.15 6.26
C HIS A 303 8.63 -10.75 6.85
N GLY A 304 9.81 -10.37 6.34
CA GLY A 304 11.10 -10.90 6.77
C GLY A 304 11.59 -12.03 5.86
N GLU A 305 12.89 -12.36 5.99
CA GLU A 305 13.58 -13.29 5.10
C GLU A 305 13.10 -14.74 5.26
N ALA A 306 12.81 -15.15 6.49
CA ALA A 306 12.29 -16.50 6.75
C ALA A 306 10.97 -16.76 6.03
N GLU A 307 10.02 -15.82 6.14
CA GLU A 307 8.72 -15.90 5.46
C GLU A 307 8.87 -15.83 3.94
N ALA A 308 9.79 -15.01 3.43
CA ALA A 308 10.06 -14.94 1.99
C ALA A 308 10.61 -16.26 1.45
N ASN A 309 11.54 -16.90 2.17
CA ASN A 309 12.08 -18.20 1.82
C ASN A 309 10.99 -19.29 1.80
N GLN A 310 10.15 -19.31 2.84
CA GLN A 310 9.01 -20.25 2.91
C GLN A 310 8.01 -20.02 1.78
N ALA A 311 7.63 -18.77 1.51
CA ALA A 311 6.72 -18.43 0.44
C ALA A 311 7.27 -18.81 -0.94
N GLN A 312 8.58 -18.57 -1.17
CA GLN A 312 9.24 -18.98 -2.42
C GLN A 312 9.30 -20.49 -2.57
N ALA A 313 9.68 -21.23 -1.52
CA ALA A 313 9.73 -22.68 -1.53
C ALA A 313 8.33 -23.26 -1.80
N ALA A 314 7.31 -22.74 -1.10
CA ALA A 314 5.92 -23.13 -1.31
C ALA A 314 5.44 -22.86 -2.76
N ALA A 315 5.81 -21.69 -3.33
CA ALA A 315 5.47 -21.38 -4.71
C ALA A 315 6.11 -22.37 -5.69
N LYS A 316 7.39 -22.74 -5.48
CA LYS A 316 8.08 -23.74 -6.31
C LYS A 316 7.46 -25.14 -6.16
N ALA A 317 7.11 -25.53 -4.93
CA ALA A 317 6.48 -26.81 -4.65
C ALA A 317 5.10 -26.96 -5.30
N VAL A 318 4.31 -25.86 -5.34
CA VAL A 318 3.02 -25.83 -6.05
C VAL A 318 3.19 -26.06 -7.56
N PHE A 319 4.26 -25.56 -8.16
CA PHE A 319 4.56 -25.80 -9.58
C PHE A 319 5.22 -27.17 -9.83
N GLY A 320 5.85 -27.77 -8.79
CA GLY A 320 6.48 -29.09 -8.82
C GLY A 320 5.59 -30.25 -8.31
N GLY A 321 4.32 -29.99 -7.95
CA GLY A 321 3.33 -31.00 -7.57
C GLY A 321 3.40 -31.49 -6.12
N SER A 322 4.31 -31.02 -5.26
CA SER A 322 4.46 -31.51 -3.88
C SER A 322 3.50 -30.86 -2.87
N GLY A 323 2.91 -29.71 -3.19
CA GLY A 323 1.94 -28.99 -2.33
C GLY A 323 2.44 -28.52 -0.97
N GLU A 324 3.74 -28.64 -0.69
CA GLU A 324 4.34 -28.15 0.56
C GLU A 324 4.34 -26.62 0.61
N GLY A 325 3.92 -26.04 1.76
CA GLY A 325 3.90 -24.61 1.99
C GLY A 325 2.70 -23.86 1.40
N VAL A 326 1.73 -24.53 0.79
CA VAL A 326 0.45 -23.94 0.39
C VAL A 326 -0.34 -23.54 1.64
N PRO A 327 -1.00 -22.37 1.70
CA PRO A 327 -1.86 -21.99 2.81
C PRO A 327 -2.85 -23.10 3.13
N THR A 328 -2.76 -23.64 4.35
CA THR A 328 -3.55 -24.78 4.79
C THR A 328 -4.83 -24.30 5.46
N VAL A 329 -5.94 -24.90 5.08
CA VAL A 329 -7.23 -24.76 5.74
C VAL A 329 -7.53 -26.04 6.47
N GLU A 330 -7.59 -25.95 7.80
CA GLU A 330 -8.00 -27.08 8.63
C GLU A 330 -9.52 -27.27 8.51
N ILE A 331 -9.92 -28.50 8.32
CA ILE A 331 -11.31 -28.90 8.22
C ILE A 331 -11.63 -29.98 9.24
N THR A 332 -12.91 -30.08 9.58
CA THR A 332 -13.48 -31.14 10.40
C THR A 332 -14.37 -32.02 9.54
N LYS A 333 -14.80 -33.17 10.06
CA LYS A 333 -15.75 -34.06 9.36
C LYS A 333 -17.08 -33.37 9.03
N GLU A 334 -17.47 -32.39 9.82
CA GLU A 334 -18.71 -31.61 9.63
C GLU A 334 -18.65 -30.65 8.42
N ASP A 335 -17.46 -30.26 7.99
CA ASP A 335 -17.27 -29.36 6.84
C ASP A 335 -17.55 -30.05 5.49
N GLY A 336 -17.70 -31.38 5.51
CA GLY A 336 -17.93 -32.20 4.31
C GLY A 336 -16.62 -32.53 3.59
N ASN A 337 -16.69 -33.60 2.76
CA ASN A 337 -15.55 -34.11 2.00
C ASN A 337 -15.77 -34.00 0.48
N ASP A 338 -16.85 -33.36 0.04
CA ASP A 338 -17.11 -33.13 -1.38
C ASP A 338 -16.40 -31.85 -1.89
N ILE A 339 -16.04 -31.90 -3.17
CA ILE A 339 -15.29 -30.81 -3.84
C ILE A 339 -15.95 -29.44 -3.71
N LEU A 340 -17.30 -29.37 -3.75
CA LEU A 340 -18.00 -28.09 -3.69
C LEU A 340 -17.94 -27.48 -2.30
N SER A 341 -18.12 -28.29 -1.25
CA SER A 341 -17.99 -27.88 0.15
C SER A 341 -16.56 -27.43 0.45
N LEU A 342 -15.56 -28.18 0.02
CA LEU A 342 -14.15 -27.86 0.23
C LEU A 342 -13.74 -26.58 -0.51
N LEU A 343 -14.23 -26.33 -1.72
CA LEU A 343 -13.98 -25.08 -2.45
C LEU A 343 -14.58 -23.84 -1.77
N VAL A 344 -15.73 -23.99 -1.12
CA VAL A 344 -16.33 -22.90 -0.36
C VAL A 344 -15.60 -22.70 0.97
N LYS A 345 -15.33 -23.77 1.71
CA LYS A 345 -14.62 -23.73 3.00
C LYS A 345 -13.21 -23.15 2.85
N SER A 346 -12.54 -23.46 1.74
CA SER A 346 -11.20 -22.91 1.41
C SER A 346 -11.22 -21.43 1.03
N GLY A 347 -12.39 -20.81 0.83
CA GLY A 347 -12.51 -19.44 0.30
C GLY A 347 -12.12 -19.32 -1.18
N LEU A 348 -11.91 -20.43 -1.88
CA LEU A 348 -11.65 -20.42 -3.33
C LEU A 348 -12.91 -20.08 -4.13
N CYS A 349 -14.08 -20.41 -3.60
CA CYS A 349 -15.38 -20.06 -4.20
C CYS A 349 -16.28 -19.39 -3.15
N ALA A 350 -17.06 -18.41 -3.58
CA ALA A 350 -17.94 -17.66 -2.69
C ALA A 350 -19.20 -18.46 -2.27
N SER A 351 -19.61 -19.45 -3.07
CA SER A 351 -20.78 -20.27 -2.83
C SER A 351 -20.67 -21.64 -3.54
N LYS A 352 -21.51 -22.61 -3.12
CA LYS A 352 -21.59 -23.91 -3.83
C LYS A 352 -22.01 -23.76 -5.29
N SER A 353 -22.82 -22.75 -5.63
CA SER A 353 -23.19 -22.48 -7.04
C SER A 353 -21.99 -21.96 -7.84
N ASP A 354 -21.14 -21.10 -7.25
CA ASP A 354 -19.90 -20.65 -7.87
C ASP A 354 -18.90 -21.82 -8.02
N ALA A 355 -18.77 -22.66 -6.99
CA ALA A 355 -17.93 -23.85 -7.04
C ALA A 355 -18.36 -24.82 -8.16
N ARG A 356 -19.66 -25.12 -8.27
CA ARG A 356 -20.21 -25.99 -9.31
C ARG A 356 -19.88 -25.47 -10.71
N ARG A 357 -20.10 -24.18 -10.97
CA ARG A 357 -19.77 -23.54 -12.25
C ARG A 357 -18.28 -23.67 -12.58
N ASN A 358 -17.40 -23.40 -11.61
CA ASN A 358 -15.94 -23.49 -11.82
C ASN A 358 -15.48 -24.93 -12.10
N VAL A 359 -16.03 -25.94 -11.42
CA VAL A 359 -15.75 -27.35 -11.67
C VAL A 359 -16.20 -27.75 -13.07
N GLN A 360 -17.44 -27.43 -13.44
CA GLN A 360 -18.00 -27.74 -14.78
C GLN A 360 -17.23 -27.07 -15.93
N GLN A 361 -16.72 -25.87 -15.71
CA GLN A 361 -15.87 -25.15 -16.68
C GLN A 361 -14.43 -25.68 -16.71
N GLY A 362 -14.09 -26.65 -15.87
CA GLY A 362 -12.76 -27.24 -15.80
C GLY A 362 -11.71 -26.28 -15.23
N GLY A 363 -12.14 -25.29 -14.45
CA GLY A 363 -11.28 -24.31 -13.78
C GLY A 363 -10.72 -24.78 -12.43
N VAL A 364 -10.96 -26.04 -12.03
CA VAL A 364 -10.55 -26.60 -10.73
C VAL A 364 -9.66 -27.80 -10.92
N THR A 365 -8.56 -27.87 -10.13
CA THR A 365 -7.76 -29.09 -9.97
C THR A 365 -7.67 -29.47 -8.49
N ALA A 366 -7.49 -30.75 -8.22
CA ALA A 366 -7.16 -31.30 -6.91
C ALA A 366 -5.90 -32.17 -7.07
N ASN A 367 -4.86 -31.89 -6.29
CA ASN A 367 -3.54 -32.51 -6.42
C ASN A 367 -3.09 -32.58 -7.90
N ASP A 368 -3.12 -31.40 -8.57
CA ASP A 368 -2.81 -31.19 -10.00
C ASP A 368 -3.68 -31.96 -11.02
N SER A 369 -4.58 -32.81 -10.57
CA SER A 369 -5.54 -33.49 -11.43
C SER A 369 -6.78 -32.63 -11.65
N LYS A 370 -7.17 -32.46 -12.92
CA LYS A 370 -8.36 -31.69 -13.28
C LYS A 370 -9.63 -32.35 -12.73
N VAL A 371 -10.43 -31.58 -12.00
CA VAL A 371 -11.72 -32.02 -11.48
C VAL A 371 -12.82 -31.47 -12.36
N THR A 372 -13.58 -32.38 -12.98
CA THR A 372 -14.76 -32.05 -13.81
C THR A 372 -16.06 -32.62 -13.22
N ASP A 373 -15.95 -33.54 -12.29
CA ASP A 373 -17.09 -34.15 -11.60
C ASP A 373 -17.46 -33.29 -10.35
N ILE A 374 -18.65 -32.76 -10.34
CA ILE A 374 -19.20 -31.98 -9.22
C ILE A 374 -19.53 -32.84 -8.00
N ALA A 375 -19.63 -34.14 -8.16
CA ALA A 375 -19.86 -35.13 -7.10
C ALA A 375 -18.57 -35.74 -6.52
N LYS A 376 -17.39 -35.27 -6.99
CA LYS A 376 -16.09 -35.74 -6.50
C LYS A 376 -16.02 -35.59 -4.99
N THR A 377 -15.69 -36.66 -4.29
CA THR A 377 -15.40 -36.71 -2.84
C THR A 377 -13.97 -37.15 -2.59
N PHE A 378 -13.47 -36.85 -1.41
CA PHE A 378 -12.15 -37.26 -0.93
C PHE A 378 -12.29 -38.12 0.30
N THR A 379 -11.43 -39.13 0.41
CA THR A 379 -11.36 -39.99 1.59
C THR A 379 -10.75 -39.27 2.78
N GLU A 380 -11.01 -39.77 4.00
CA GLU A 380 -10.35 -39.23 5.21
C GLU A 380 -8.84 -39.34 5.12
N ALA A 381 -8.31 -40.37 4.52
CA ALA A 381 -6.88 -40.57 4.33
C ALA A 381 -6.28 -39.45 3.42
N GLU A 382 -6.90 -39.21 2.25
CA GLU A 382 -6.47 -38.15 1.35
C GLU A 382 -6.52 -36.78 2.02
N LEU A 383 -7.55 -36.50 2.82
CA LEU A 383 -7.68 -35.21 3.52
C LEU A 383 -6.71 -35.08 4.69
N ARG A 384 -6.31 -36.16 5.36
CA ARG A 384 -5.26 -36.17 6.39
C ARG A 384 -3.86 -35.99 5.80
N ASP A 385 -3.61 -36.53 4.62
CA ASP A 385 -2.37 -36.26 3.87
C ASP A 385 -2.34 -34.85 3.28
N GLY A 386 -3.53 -34.25 3.13
CA GLY A 386 -3.74 -32.91 2.62
C GLY A 386 -4.00 -32.86 1.11
N VAL A 387 -5.17 -32.34 0.75
CA VAL A 387 -5.60 -32.16 -0.66
C VAL A 387 -5.35 -30.70 -1.08
N VAL A 388 -4.51 -30.50 -2.08
CA VAL A 388 -4.26 -29.18 -2.67
C VAL A 388 -5.33 -28.89 -3.71
N LEU A 389 -6.22 -27.95 -3.40
CA LEU A 389 -7.22 -27.44 -4.33
C LEU A 389 -6.70 -26.19 -5.04
N LYS A 390 -6.95 -26.11 -6.35
CA LYS A 390 -6.57 -24.97 -7.18
C LYS A 390 -7.76 -24.50 -8.00
N ARG A 391 -8.00 -23.17 -8.01
CA ARG A 391 -8.97 -22.53 -8.89
C ARG A 391 -8.26 -21.58 -9.85
N GLY A 392 -8.34 -21.91 -11.15
CA GLY A 392 -7.60 -21.18 -12.19
C GLY A 392 -6.09 -21.31 -12.00
N LYS A 393 -5.32 -20.35 -12.52
CA LYS A 393 -3.85 -20.41 -12.48
C LYS A 393 -3.22 -19.87 -11.19
N LYS A 394 -3.97 -19.17 -10.33
CA LYS A 394 -3.41 -18.26 -9.31
C LYS A 394 -3.90 -18.51 -7.87
N ASN A 395 -4.92 -19.32 -7.64
CA ASN A 395 -5.52 -19.52 -6.31
C ASN A 395 -5.39 -20.95 -5.86
N PHE A 396 -4.75 -21.16 -4.70
CA PHE A 396 -4.44 -22.48 -4.14
C PHE A 396 -4.79 -22.55 -2.66
N ARG A 397 -5.24 -23.71 -2.16
CA ARG A 397 -5.41 -24.02 -0.74
C ARG A 397 -5.17 -25.50 -0.50
N LYS A 398 -4.47 -25.82 0.58
CA LYS A 398 -4.34 -27.19 1.07
C LYS A 398 -5.43 -27.45 2.10
N MET A 399 -6.25 -28.44 1.88
CA MET A 399 -7.29 -28.87 2.82
C MET A 399 -6.71 -29.99 3.68
N LEU A 400 -6.73 -29.82 5.01
CA LEU A 400 -6.17 -30.77 5.96
C LEU A 400 -7.23 -31.14 7.01
N LEU A 401 -7.57 -32.41 7.10
CA LEU A 401 -8.49 -32.93 8.11
C LEU A 401 -7.77 -33.07 9.45
N LYS A 402 -8.33 -32.39 10.47
CA LYS A 402 -7.94 -32.57 11.87
C LYS A 402 -8.53 -33.82 12.49
#